data_2c09be8be29361313a4476337e4a7328
#
_entry.id   2c09be8be29361313a4476337e4a7328
#
_cell.length_a   1.000
_cell.length_b   1.000
_cell.length_c   1.000
_cell.angle_alpha   90.00
_cell.angle_beta   90.00
_cell.angle_gamma   90.00
#
_symmetry.space_group_name_H-M   'P 1'
#
loop_
_entity.id
_entity.type
_entity.pdbx_description
1 polymer ?
#
loop_
_entity_poly.entity_id
_entity_poly.type
_entity_poly.pdbx_seq_one_letter_code
_entity_poly.pdbx_strand_id
1 'polypeptide(L)'
;DAVHDRNVAHDVHVTFDVAALLAEQPTPETERIRNARLDQKPYWNLERCRIGETRKVPVELIVNGEPVATKKIEADGSTQSLEFDVDVKESSWLVVRILPSVHTNPVFVEVSGKPIRASRRSAEWCRKAVDVCWNAKQGQIREFDKPAAEAAYQEAREIYERIIAESAGE
;
A
#
# COMPACT_ATOMS: atom_id res chain seq x y z
N ASP A 1 -21.74 -33.89 1.39
CA ASP A 1 -22.40 -32.63 1.78
C ASP A 1 -21.37 -31.53 1.74
N ALA A 2 -21.37 -30.78 0.62
CA ALA A 2 -20.53 -29.58 0.47
C ALA A 2 -21.12 -28.49 1.36
N VAL A 3 -20.47 -28.19 2.46
CA VAL A 3 -20.74 -27.00 3.25
C VAL A 3 -20.42 -25.81 2.36
N HIS A 4 -21.44 -25.10 1.93
CA HIS A 4 -21.33 -23.79 1.33
C HIS A 4 -20.73 -22.87 2.40
N ASP A 5 -19.43 -22.61 2.30
CA ASP A 5 -18.76 -21.57 3.06
C ASP A 5 -19.26 -20.23 2.50
N ARG A 6 -20.31 -19.72 3.13
CA ARG A 6 -20.82 -18.38 2.84
C ARG A 6 -19.76 -17.43 3.33
N ASN A 7 -19.40 -16.44 2.53
CA ASN A 7 -18.57 -15.28 2.87
C ASN A 7 -18.81 -14.82 4.32
N VAL A 8 -18.12 -15.43 5.25
CA VAL A 8 -18.09 -14.96 6.64
C VAL A 8 -17.12 -13.81 6.64
N ALA A 9 -17.63 -12.61 6.78
CA ALA A 9 -16.83 -11.43 7.02
C ALA A 9 -16.00 -11.66 8.29
N HIS A 10 -14.72 -11.36 8.24
CA HIS A 10 -13.83 -11.45 9.39
C HIS A 10 -13.59 -10.04 9.93
N ASP A 11 -14.15 -9.74 11.10
CA ASP A 11 -13.86 -8.51 11.82
C ASP A 11 -12.39 -8.53 12.25
N VAL A 12 -11.60 -7.67 11.66
CA VAL A 12 -10.20 -7.47 12.01
C VAL A 12 -10.06 -6.21 12.84
N HIS A 13 -9.65 -6.37 14.09
CA HIS A 13 -9.36 -5.28 14.99
C HIS A 13 -7.86 -4.93 14.93
N VAL A 14 -7.53 -3.71 14.52
CA VAL A 14 -6.17 -3.21 14.35
C VAL A 14 -5.86 -2.19 15.41
N THR A 15 -4.90 -2.46 16.29
CA THR A 15 -4.43 -1.54 17.33
C THR A 15 -2.97 -1.17 17.11
N PHE A 16 -2.62 0.09 17.32
CA PHE A 16 -1.24 0.57 17.15
C PHE A 16 -1.03 1.88 17.90
N ASP A 17 0.22 2.17 18.20
CA ASP A 17 0.65 3.46 18.73
C ASP A 17 1.22 4.33 17.62
N VAL A 18 0.90 5.61 17.64
CA VAL A 18 1.34 6.59 16.64
C VAL A 18 1.73 7.90 17.29
N ALA A 19 2.78 8.52 16.79
CA ALA A 19 3.20 9.87 17.17
C ALA A 19 3.53 10.67 15.92
N ALA A 20 3.22 11.97 15.94
CA ALA A 20 3.60 12.92 14.90
C ALA A 20 3.92 14.26 15.55
N LEU A 21 4.83 15.03 14.95
CA LEU A 21 5.23 16.34 15.46
C LEU A 21 5.19 17.39 14.34
N LEU A 22 4.38 18.41 14.54
CA LEU A 22 4.32 19.63 13.74
C LEU A 22 4.47 20.86 14.65
N ALA A 23 4.86 21.99 14.08
CA ALA A 23 4.75 23.26 14.78
C ALA A 23 3.30 23.56 15.12
N GLU A 24 3.04 24.22 16.25
CA GLU A 24 1.68 24.54 16.71
C GLU A 24 0.92 25.37 15.66
N GLN A 25 1.58 26.37 15.12
CA GLN A 25 1.05 27.21 14.04
C GLN A 25 1.85 26.99 12.75
N PRO A 26 1.22 27.10 11.59
CA PRO A 26 1.94 27.14 10.32
C PRO A 26 2.99 28.27 10.31
N THR A 27 4.09 28.01 9.66
CA THR A 27 5.19 28.95 9.46
C THR A 27 5.32 29.28 7.96
N PRO A 28 6.10 30.32 7.56
CA PRO A 28 6.39 30.54 6.15
C PRO A 28 7.03 29.30 5.46
N GLU A 29 7.76 28.49 6.22
CA GLU A 29 8.31 27.22 5.74
C GLU A 29 7.22 26.19 5.46
N THR A 30 6.18 26.12 6.29
CA THR A 30 5.00 25.27 6.08
C THR A 30 4.35 25.55 4.73
N GLU A 31 4.11 26.82 4.43
CA GLU A 31 3.52 27.21 3.14
C GLU A 31 4.41 26.85 1.95
N ARG A 32 5.70 27.07 2.08
CA ARG A 32 6.66 26.66 1.05
C ARG A 32 6.63 25.16 0.79
N ILE A 33 6.55 24.32 1.84
CA ILE A 33 6.49 22.86 1.74
C ILE A 33 5.17 22.41 1.13
N ARG A 34 4.06 22.96 1.56
CA ARG A 34 2.71 22.59 1.09
C ARG A 34 2.53 22.93 -0.39
N ASN A 35 3.06 24.07 -0.85
CA ASN A 35 2.96 24.54 -2.22
C ASN A 35 4.06 23.98 -3.14
N ALA A 36 5.07 23.29 -2.61
CA ALA A 36 6.12 22.69 -3.40
C ALA A 36 5.59 21.55 -4.27
N ARG A 37 6.17 21.37 -5.45
CA ARG A 37 5.87 20.24 -6.32
C ARG A 37 6.12 18.92 -5.60
N LEU A 38 5.39 17.86 -5.95
CA LEU A 38 5.49 16.55 -5.30
C LEU A 38 6.86 15.88 -5.49
N ASP A 39 7.61 16.25 -6.53
CA ASP A 39 8.96 15.77 -6.81
C ASP A 39 10.07 16.58 -6.09
N GLN A 40 9.74 17.70 -5.42
CA GLN A 40 10.68 18.50 -4.67
C GLN A 40 10.96 17.92 -3.29
N LYS A 41 12.23 17.80 -2.95
CA LYS A 41 12.68 17.30 -1.65
C LYS A 41 12.48 18.35 -0.53
N PRO A 42 12.20 17.93 0.70
CA PRO A 42 11.83 16.57 1.07
C PRO A 42 10.35 16.27 0.73
N TYR A 43 10.10 15.35 -0.19
CA TYR A 43 8.73 14.99 -0.60
C TYR A 43 7.95 14.23 0.49
N TRP A 44 8.65 13.68 1.50
CA TRP A 44 8.07 12.98 2.67
C TRP A 44 7.78 13.91 3.86
N ASN A 45 7.84 15.23 3.70
CA ASN A 45 7.65 16.15 4.82
C ASN A 45 6.20 16.12 5.33
N LEU A 46 6.05 15.94 6.65
CA LEU A 46 4.76 15.80 7.33
C LEU A 46 3.86 17.03 7.16
N GLU A 47 4.42 18.23 6.99
CA GLU A 47 3.66 19.46 6.74
C GLU A 47 2.74 19.36 5.51
N ARG A 48 3.03 18.47 4.55
CA ARG A 48 2.17 18.24 3.37
C ARG A 48 0.81 17.67 3.69
N CYS A 49 0.65 17.02 4.85
CA CYS A 49 -0.62 16.44 5.28
C CYS A 49 -1.28 17.19 6.45
N ARG A 50 -0.74 18.33 6.87
CA ARG A 50 -1.38 19.20 7.84
C ARG A 50 -2.79 19.56 7.41
N ILE A 51 -3.76 19.40 8.29
CA ILE A 51 -5.16 19.67 8.03
C ILE A 51 -5.45 21.16 8.26
N GLY A 52 -5.58 21.91 7.17
CA GLY A 52 -5.78 23.37 7.23
C GLY A 52 -4.67 24.04 8.04
N GLU A 53 -5.05 24.95 8.93
CA GLU A 53 -4.13 25.65 9.85
C GLU A 53 -4.00 24.96 11.20
N THR A 54 -4.57 23.76 11.36
CA THR A 54 -4.52 22.99 12.60
C THR A 54 -3.21 22.22 12.73
N ARG A 55 -2.88 21.78 13.94
CA ARG A 55 -1.78 20.85 14.23
C ARG A 55 -2.22 19.39 14.09
N LYS A 56 -3.11 19.10 13.14
CA LYS A 56 -3.67 17.76 12.95
C LYS A 56 -3.20 17.13 11.66
N VAL A 57 -3.02 15.82 11.70
CA VAL A 57 -2.69 15.00 10.53
C VAL A 57 -3.62 13.79 10.43
N PRO A 58 -3.93 13.30 9.22
CA PRO A 58 -4.73 12.11 9.04
C PRO A 58 -3.85 10.85 9.22
N VAL A 59 -4.40 9.86 9.92
CA VAL A 59 -3.88 8.48 9.99
C VAL A 59 -4.88 7.59 9.28
N GLU A 60 -4.44 6.87 8.27
CA GLU A 60 -5.30 6.06 7.40
C GLU A 60 -5.03 4.57 7.57
N LEU A 61 -6.09 3.77 7.63
CA LEU A 61 -6.02 2.33 7.41
C LEU A 61 -6.23 2.06 5.92
N ILE A 62 -5.29 1.35 5.34
CA ILE A 62 -5.29 0.94 3.94
C ILE A 62 -5.55 -0.55 3.86
N VAL A 63 -6.46 -0.97 3.01
CA VAL A 63 -6.70 -2.37 2.66
C VAL A 63 -6.53 -2.54 1.15
N ASN A 64 -5.66 -3.42 0.73
CA ASN A 64 -5.36 -3.71 -0.69
C ASN A 64 -5.04 -2.46 -1.55
N GLY A 65 -4.48 -1.41 -0.92
CA GLY A 65 -4.10 -0.17 -1.59
C GLY A 65 -5.10 0.98 -1.44
N GLU A 66 -6.32 0.73 -0.97
CA GLU A 66 -7.37 1.72 -0.81
C GLU A 66 -7.53 2.17 0.66
N PRO A 67 -7.68 3.47 0.94
CA PRO A 67 -7.96 3.97 2.28
C PRO A 67 -9.42 3.62 2.67
N VAL A 68 -9.58 2.78 3.69
CA VAL A 68 -10.90 2.32 4.16
C VAL A 68 -11.36 3.04 5.42
N ALA A 69 -10.44 3.57 6.23
CA ALA A 69 -10.76 4.33 7.42
C ALA A 69 -9.70 5.41 7.68
N THR A 70 -10.11 6.51 8.33
CA THR A 70 -9.23 7.62 8.67
C THR A 70 -9.57 8.15 10.06
N LYS A 71 -8.56 8.30 10.91
CA LYS A 71 -8.62 9.05 12.17
C LYS A 71 -7.66 10.23 12.11
N LYS A 72 -7.94 11.28 12.87
CA LYS A 72 -7.07 12.46 12.95
C LYS A 72 -6.38 12.47 14.31
N ILE A 73 -5.09 12.74 14.34
CA ILE A 73 -4.31 12.89 15.56
C ILE A 73 -3.79 14.31 15.71
N GLU A 74 -3.57 14.72 16.94
CA GLU A 74 -2.81 15.94 17.25
C GLU A 74 -1.32 15.64 17.07
N ALA A 75 -0.64 16.41 16.23
CA ALA A 75 0.79 16.21 15.95
C ALA A 75 1.65 17.02 16.93
N ASP A 76 1.53 16.75 18.22
CA ASP A 76 2.24 17.44 19.33
C ASP A 76 3.47 16.68 19.82
N GLY A 77 3.76 15.53 19.21
CA GLY A 77 4.85 14.63 19.60
C GLY A 77 4.45 13.61 20.66
N SER A 78 3.26 13.68 21.23
CA SER A 78 2.78 12.66 22.14
C SER A 78 2.41 11.36 21.39
N THR A 79 2.59 10.24 22.08
CA THR A 79 2.13 8.94 21.56
C THR A 79 0.63 8.79 21.84
N GLN A 80 -0.12 8.43 20.82
CA GLN A 80 -1.55 8.19 20.86
C GLN A 80 -1.83 6.76 20.41
N SER A 81 -2.63 6.02 21.19
CA SER A 81 -3.09 4.69 20.81
C SER A 81 -4.35 4.83 19.97
N LEU A 82 -4.37 4.23 18.81
CA LEU A 82 -5.49 4.19 17.88
C LEU A 82 -5.90 2.75 17.60
N GLU A 83 -7.15 2.61 17.18
CA GLU A 83 -7.73 1.35 16.76
C GLU A 83 -8.60 1.55 15.51
N PHE A 84 -8.68 0.55 14.69
CA PHE A 84 -9.59 0.48 13.56
C PHE A 84 -10.26 -0.90 13.55
N ASP A 85 -11.54 -0.92 13.23
CA ASP A 85 -12.27 -2.14 12.93
C ASP A 85 -12.53 -2.20 11.42
N VAL A 86 -12.22 -3.31 10.79
CA VAL A 86 -12.42 -3.50 9.36
C VAL A 86 -12.94 -4.90 9.06
N ASP A 87 -13.95 -4.95 8.21
CA ASP A 87 -14.52 -6.20 7.72
C ASP A 87 -13.75 -6.69 6.49
N VAL A 88 -13.05 -7.82 6.64
CA VAL A 88 -12.25 -8.44 5.59
C VAL A 88 -12.96 -9.68 5.05
N LYS A 89 -13.44 -9.64 3.81
CA LYS A 89 -14.23 -10.72 3.18
C LYS A 89 -13.37 -11.72 2.41
N GLU A 90 -12.18 -11.32 2.00
CA GLU A 90 -11.24 -12.13 1.24
C GLU A 90 -9.80 -11.83 1.69
N SER A 91 -8.87 -12.71 1.36
CA SER A 91 -7.47 -12.52 1.70
C SER A 91 -6.96 -11.17 1.25
N SER A 92 -6.40 -10.42 2.17
CA SER A 92 -6.07 -9.00 2.01
C SER A 92 -4.76 -8.65 2.71
N TRP A 93 -4.17 -7.52 2.35
CA TRP A 93 -3.09 -6.90 3.12
C TRP A 93 -3.54 -5.54 3.65
N LEU A 94 -3.08 -5.22 4.87
CA LEU A 94 -3.42 -4.01 5.59
C LEU A 94 -2.16 -3.24 5.94
N VAL A 95 -2.23 -1.92 5.88
CA VAL A 95 -1.17 -0.97 6.26
C VAL A 95 -1.80 0.22 6.95
N VAL A 96 -1.16 0.72 8.00
CA VAL A 96 -1.46 2.04 8.55
C VAL A 96 -0.45 3.04 8.01
N ARG A 97 -0.91 4.23 7.60
CA ARG A 97 -0.03 5.27 7.06
C ARG A 97 -0.40 6.68 7.49
N ILE A 98 0.59 7.56 7.46
CA ILE A 98 0.44 9.02 7.42
C ILE A 98 1.15 9.49 6.16
N LEU A 99 0.39 9.87 5.11
CA LEU A 99 0.99 10.43 3.89
C LEU A 99 1.59 11.81 4.15
N PRO A 100 2.71 12.15 3.52
CA PRO A 100 3.60 11.32 2.71
C PRO A 100 4.74 10.71 3.53
N SER A 101 4.63 10.74 4.84
CA SER A 101 5.75 10.59 5.78
C SER A 101 6.10 9.14 6.11
N VAL A 102 5.12 8.32 6.48
CA VAL A 102 5.37 6.99 7.05
C VAL A 102 4.24 6.00 6.78
N HIS A 103 4.60 4.73 6.73
CA HIS A 103 3.67 3.60 6.78
C HIS A 103 4.27 2.43 7.59
N THR A 104 3.41 1.55 8.09
CA THR A 104 3.83 0.30 8.72
C THR A 104 4.26 -0.72 7.67
N ASN A 105 4.87 -1.82 8.11
CA ASN A 105 4.91 -3.03 7.30
C ASN A 105 3.48 -3.55 7.06
N PRO A 106 3.24 -4.26 5.94
CA PRO A 106 1.94 -4.87 5.70
C PRO A 106 1.67 -6.02 6.67
N VAL A 107 0.42 -6.11 7.12
CA VAL A 107 -0.13 -7.29 7.78
C VAL A 107 -0.98 -8.04 6.77
N PHE A 108 -0.76 -9.34 6.64
CA PHE A 108 -1.51 -10.19 5.72
C PHE A 108 -2.61 -10.93 6.49
N VAL A 109 -3.83 -10.82 5.99
CA VAL A 109 -5.00 -11.57 6.49
C VAL A 109 -5.35 -12.60 5.45
N GLU A 110 -5.20 -13.88 5.78
CA GLU A 110 -5.58 -14.98 4.89
C GLU A 110 -6.96 -15.51 5.27
N VAL A 111 -7.85 -15.53 4.31
CA VAL A 111 -9.21 -16.04 4.47
C VAL A 111 -9.32 -17.38 3.75
N SER A 112 -9.70 -18.43 4.48
CA SER A 112 -9.87 -19.81 3.97
C SER A 112 -8.63 -20.35 3.24
N GLY A 113 -7.43 -19.92 3.63
CA GLY A 113 -6.16 -20.36 3.03
C GLY A 113 -5.97 -19.94 1.56
N LYS A 114 -6.76 -18.98 1.07
CA LYS A 114 -6.65 -18.49 -0.30
C LYS A 114 -5.61 -17.38 -0.40
N PRO A 115 -4.88 -17.28 -1.51
CA PRO A 115 -3.94 -16.17 -1.73
C PRO A 115 -4.69 -14.87 -1.98
N ILE A 116 -4.01 -13.74 -1.77
CA ILE A 116 -4.55 -12.41 -2.07
C ILE A 116 -4.72 -12.25 -3.59
N ARG A 117 -5.95 -11.90 -4.01
CA ARG A 117 -6.34 -11.69 -5.42
C ARG A 117 -7.23 -10.47 -5.61
N ALA A 118 -7.00 -9.47 -4.78
CA ALA A 118 -7.88 -8.32 -4.63
C ALA A 118 -7.92 -7.38 -5.83
N SER A 119 -6.92 -7.37 -6.71
CA SER A 119 -6.87 -6.42 -7.83
C SER A 119 -6.32 -7.05 -9.11
N ARG A 120 -7.21 -7.32 -10.05
CA ARG A 120 -6.87 -7.74 -11.41
C ARG A 120 -6.01 -6.68 -12.12
N ARG A 121 -6.39 -5.42 -12.01
CA ARG A 121 -5.65 -4.28 -12.58
C ARG A 121 -4.20 -4.22 -12.11
N SER A 122 -3.95 -4.44 -10.82
CA SER A 122 -2.58 -4.49 -10.28
C SER A 122 -1.79 -5.67 -10.85
N ALA A 123 -2.42 -6.84 -10.99
CA ALA A 123 -1.79 -8.02 -11.60
C ALA A 123 -1.44 -7.78 -13.08
N GLU A 124 -2.34 -7.16 -13.84
CA GLU A 124 -2.11 -6.78 -15.24
C GLU A 124 -0.97 -5.75 -15.36
N TRP A 125 -0.90 -4.78 -14.44
CA TRP A 125 0.20 -3.83 -14.40
C TRP A 125 1.54 -4.54 -14.14
N CYS A 126 1.59 -5.44 -13.15
CA CYS A 126 2.79 -6.23 -12.85
C CYS A 126 3.18 -7.12 -14.04
N ARG A 127 2.21 -7.74 -14.72
CA ARG A 127 2.47 -8.53 -15.93
C ARG A 127 3.15 -7.69 -17.04
N LYS A 128 2.66 -6.48 -17.27
CA LYS A 128 3.27 -5.54 -18.22
C LYS A 128 4.67 -5.09 -17.77
N ALA A 129 4.86 -4.89 -16.45
CA ALA A 129 6.16 -4.50 -15.89
C ALA A 129 7.25 -5.56 -16.12
N VAL A 130 6.90 -6.86 -16.17
CA VAL A 130 7.82 -7.93 -16.54
C VAL A 130 8.38 -7.69 -17.96
N ASP A 131 7.52 -7.35 -18.93
CA ASP A 131 7.97 -7.09 -20.30
C ASP A 131 8.80 -5.82 -20.43
N VAL A 132 8.42 -4.75 -19.72
CA VAL A 132 9.22 -3.51 -19.64
C VAL A 132 10.61 -3.80 -19.09
N CYS A 133 10.69 -4.58 -18.01
CA CYS A 133 11.97 -4.96 -17.41
C CYS A 133 12.82 -5.81 -18.34
N TRP A 134 12.23 -6.82 -18.98
CA TRP A 134 12.92 -7.67 -19.95
C TRP A 134 13.50 -6.84 -21.11
N ASN A 135 12.66 -6.00 -21.74
CA ASN A 135 13.07 -5.18 -22.86
C ASN A 135 14.22 -4.22 -22.52
N ALA A 136 14.22 -3.69 -21.29
CA ALA A 136 15.29 -2.79 -20.84
C ALA A 136 16.61 -3.53 -20.55
N LYS A 137 16.56 -4.80 -20.14
CA LYS A 137 17.72 -5.51 -19.59
C LYS A 137 18.31 -6.59 -20.50
N GLN A 138 17.52 -7.21 -21.40
CA GLN A 138 17.96 -8.35 -22.20
C GLN A 138 19.26 -8.11 -22.99
N GLY A 139 19.49 -6.88 -23.47
CA GLY A 139 20.70 -6.52 -24.20
C GLY A 139 21.96 -6.39 -23.33
N GLN A 140 21.81 -6.38 -22.00
CA GLN A 140 22.91 -6.26 -21.03
C GLN A 140 23.24 -7.59 -20.36
N ILE A 141 22.44 -8.65 -20.61
CA ILE A 141 22.64 -9.98 -20.06
C ILE A 141 23.71 -10.69 -20.89
N ARG A 142 24.69 -11.30 -20.21
CA ARG A 142 25.73 -12.08 -20.87
C ARG A 142 25.11 -13.25 -21.64
N GLU A 143 25.63 -13.58 -22.82
CA GLU A 143 25.10 -14.65 -23.66
C GLU A 143 24.94 -15.99 -22.93
N PHE A 144 25.89 -16.33 -22.04
CA PHE A 144 25.85 -17.54 -21.24
C PHE A 144 24.65 -17.57 -20.26
N ASP A 145 24.24 -16.43 -19.72
CA ASP A 145 23.15 -16.30 -18.72
C ASP A 145 21.77 -16.08 -19.38
N LYS A 146 21.74 -15.73 -20.67
CA LYS A 146 20.52 -15.40 -21.39
C LYS A 146 19.44 -16.46 -21.34
N PRO A 147 19.71 -17.75 -21.57
CA PRO A 147 18.66 -18.78 -21.54
C PRO A 147 18.00 -18.92 -20.17
N ALA A 148 18.78 -18.83 -19.09
CA ALA A 148 18.25 -18.91 -17.74
C ALA A 148 17.42 -17.66 -17.38
N ALA A 149 17.87 -16.47 -17.79
CA ALA A 149 17.14 -15.24 -17.61
C ALA A 149 15.81 -15.25 -18.40
N GLU A 150 15.82 -15.67 -19.64
CA GLU A 150 14.64 -15.76 -20.50
C GLU A 150 13.60 -16.72 -19.92
N ALA A 151 14.03 -17.88 -19.42
CA ALA A 151 13.16 -18.83 -18.74
C ALA A 151 12.51 -18.22 -17.49
N ALA A 152 13.29 -17.50 -16.66
CA ALA A 152 12.76 -16.84 -15.44
C ALA A 152 11.74 -15.74 -15.77
N TYR A 153 11.97 -14.95 -16.81
CA TYR A 153 11.01 -13.95 -17.25
C TYR A 153 9.74 -14.58 -17.84
N GLN A 154 9.88 -15.71 -18.54
CA GLN A 154 8.73 -16.46 -19.05
C GLN A 154 7.89 -17.05 -17.92
N GLU A 155 8.52 -17.65 -16.92
CA GLU A 155 7.84 -18.13 -15.71
C GLU A 155 7.09 -17.00 -14.99
N ALA A 156 7.72 -15.83 -14.85
CA ALA A 156 7.07 -14.67 -14.24
C ALA A 156 5.81 -14.24 -15.03
N ARG A 157 5.84 -14.27 -16.36
CA ARG A 157 4.66 -13.99 -17.20
C ARG A 157 3.52 -14.96 -16.90
N GLU A 158 3.81 -16.25 -16.89
CA GLU A 158 2.83 -17.30 -16.64
C GLU A 158 2.21 -17.22 -15.24
N ILE A 159 3.03 -16.86 -14.23
CA ILE A 159 2.56 -16.63 -12.86
C ILE A 159 1.57 -15.47 -12.83
N TYR A 160 1.90 -14.33 -13.44
CA TYR A 160 0.98 -13.18 -13.46
C TYR A 160 -0.27 -13.43 -14.29
N GLU A 161 -0.21 -14.21 -15.36
CA GLU A 161 -1.39 -14.61 -16.13
C GLU A 161 -2.35 -15.46 -15.30
N ARG A 162 -1.83 -16.38 -14.48
CA ARG A 162 -2.66 -17.11 -13.51
C ARG A 162 -3.27 -16.20 -12.45
N ILE A 163 -2.47 -15.27 -11.89
CA ILE A 163 -2.97 -14.31 -10.92
C ILE A 163 -4.10 -13.48 -11.51
N ILE A 164 -3.96 -13.00 -12.75
CA ILE A 164 -4.99 -12.25 -13.46
C ILE A 164 -6.27 -13.08 -13.62
N ALA A 165 -6.14 -14.36 -14.00
CA ALA A 165 -7.28 -15.26 -14.17
C ALA A 165 -8.01 -15.55 -12.84
N GLU A 166 -7.28 -15.59 -11.73
CA GLU A 166 -7.81 -15.86 -10.39
C GLU A 166 -8.34 -14.59 -9.68
N SER A 167 -7.95 -13.40 -10.14
CA SER A 167 -8.35 -12.14 -9.51
C SER A 167 -9.79 -11.78 -9.87
N ALA A 168 -10.53 -11.26 -8.89
CA ALA A 168 -11.86 -10.71 -9.13
C ALA A 168 -11.78 -9.58 -10.17
N GLY A 169 -12.75 -9.53 -11.06
CA GLY A 169 -12.92 -8.38 -11.94
C GLY A 169 -13.32 -7.16 -11.12
N GLU A 170 -12.76 -5.99 -11.46
CA GLU A 170 -13.34 -4.72 -11.05
C GLU A 170 -14.67 -4.52 -11.75
#